data_eb8baee5554902c35119cf9f8663d50f
#
_entry.id   eb8baee5554902c35119cf9f8663d50f
#
_cell.length_a   1.000
_cell.length_b   1.000
_cell.length_c   1.000
_cell.angle_alpha   90.00
_cell.angle_beta   90.00
_cell.angle_gamma   90.00
#
_symmetry.space_group_name_H-M   'P 1'
#
loop_
_entity.id
_entity.type
_entity.pdbx_description
1 polymer ?
#
loop_
_entity_poly.entity_id
_entity_poly.type
_entity_poly.pdbx_seq_one_letter_code
_entity_poly.pdbx_strand_id
1 'polypeptide(L)'
;MCIRDRFYYVALLLFVAAFIAIQRLLNARFGHVLQGIRENEVRMAAIGFPVFRYKLAAFTLAGAIAGVAGALLANQGGFVSPAMLQWSQSGMLLVMVILGGVGHLFGGLAGAAAFLLVEEVLVGYTVYWQFGLGAVLLAVVLLAPSGLMSLARRRAAQ
;
A
#
# COMPACT_ATOMS: atom_id res chain seq x y z
N MET A 1 15.44 -12.25 23.79
CA MET A 1 15.56 -12.71 22.40
C MET A 1 14.32 -13.49 21.94
N CYS A 2 13.85 -14.50 22.63
CA CYS A 2 12.72 -15.35 22.16
C CYS A 2 11.37 -14.65 21.91
N ILE A 3 11.02 -13.56 22.57
CA ILE A 3 9.73 -12.87 22.39
C ILE A 3 9.73 -12.09 21.07
N ARG A 4 10.83 -11.43 20.72
CA ARG A 4 10.98 -10.65 19.48
C ARG A 4 10.98 -11.55 18.25
N ASP A 5 11.56 -12.72 18.34
CA ASP A 5 11.58 -13.71 17.25
C ASP A 5 10.18 -14.28 16.99
N ARG A 6 9.42 -14.61 18.05
CA ARG A 6 8.02 -15.06 17.91
C ARG A 6 7.13 -13.99 17.29
N PHE A 7 7.32 -12.73 17.68
CA PHE A 7 6.57 -11.62 17.12
C PHE A 7 6.84 -11.47 15.61
N TYR A 8 8.07 -11.61 15.18
CA TYR A 8 8.43 -11.59 13.77
C TYR A 8 7.69 -12.65 12.94
N TYR A 9 7.64 -13.89 13.42
CA TYR A 9 6.92 -14.97 12.73
C TYR A 9 5.41 -14.73 12.69
N VAL A 10 4.82 -14.20 13.76
CA VAL A 10 3.40 -13.85 13.79
C VAL A 10 3.10 -12.73 12.80
N ALA A 11 3.92 -11.68 12.77
CA ALA A 11 3.76 -10.57 11.83
C ALA A 11 3.91 -11.04 10.37
N LEU A 12 4.90 -11.90 10.09
CA LEU A 12 5.10 -12.50 8.77
C LEU A 12 3.91 -13.35 8.35
N LEU A 13 3.39 -14.20 9.24
CA LEU A 13 2.24 -15.05 8.98
C LEU A 13 0.99 -14.20 8.67
N LEU A 14 0.71 -13.17 9.47
CA LEU A 14 -0.39 -12.26 9.25
C LEU A 14 -0.25 -11.47 7.94
N PHE A 15 0.97 -11.04 7.61
CA PHE A 15 1.25 -10.38 6.34
C PHE A 15 0.97 -11.30 5.14
N VAL A 16 1.47 -12.52 5.17
CA VAL A 16 1.25 -13.51 4.10
C VAL A 16 -0.24 -13.86 4.00
N ALA A 17 -0.92 -14.06 5.13
CA ALA A 17 -2.35 -14.35 5.15
C ALA A 17 -3.17 -13.19 4.55
N ALA A 18 -2.89 -11.95 4.94
CA ALA A 18 -3.53 -10.75 4.39
C ALA A 18 -3.26 -10.60 2.89
N PHE A 19 -2.02 -10.85 2.45
CA PHE A 19 -1.63 -10.79 1.05
C PHE A 19 -2.40 -11.82 0.20
N ILE A 20 -2.48 -13.07 0.66
CA ILE A 20 -3.23 -14.14 -0.01
C ILE A 20 -4.72 -13.81 -0.02
N ALA A 21 -5.28 -13.29 1.07
CA ALA A 21 -6.67 -12.90 1.15
C ALA A 21 -7.01 -11.80 0.15
N ILE A 22 -6.19 -10.75 0.07
CA ILE A 22 -6.36 -9.66 -0.90
C ILE A 22 -6.25 -10.20 -2.33
N GLN A 23 -5.26 -11.04 -2.62
CA GLN A 23 -5.07 -11.63 -3.94
C GLN A 23 -6.28 -12.47 -4.37
N ARG A 24 -6.81 -13.30 -3.47
CA ARG A 24 -8.03 -14.07 -3.74
C ARG A 24 -9.24 -13.17 -3.96
N LEU A 25 -9.37 -12.12 -3.15
CA LEU A 25 -10.48 -11.16 -3.27
C LEU A 25 -10.46 -10.39 -4.59
N LEU A 26 -9.26 -9.97 -5.03
CA LEU A 26 -9.09 -9.27 -6.31
C LEU A 26 -9.38 -10.17 -7.52
N ASN A 27 -9.06 -11.45 -7.43
CA ASN A 27 -9.33 -12.44 -8.48
C ASN A 27 -10.77 -12.99 -8.44
N ALA A 28 -11.53 -12.70 -7.37
CA ALA A 28 -12.93 -13.07 -7.25
C ALA A 28 -13.84 -12.14 -8.06
N ARG A 29 -15.11 -12.52 -8.22
CA ARG A 29 -16.15 -11.67 -8.85
C ARG A 29 -16.22 -10.28 -8.23
N PHE A 30 -15.97 -10.17 -6.94
CA PHE A 30 -15.93 -8.91 -6.21
C PHE A 30 -14.86 -7.95 -6.75
N GLY A 31 -13.65 -8.44 -7.00
CA GLY A 31 -12.56 -7.63 -7.55
C GLY A 31 -12.83 -7.15 -8.97
N HIS A 32 -13.41 -7.98 -9.82
CA HIS A 32 -13.78 -7.58 -11.18
C HIS A 32 -14.87 -6.50 -11.20
N VAL A 33 -15.85 -6.59 -10.31
CA VAL A 33 -16.88 -5.54 -10.16
C VAL A 33 -16.27 -4.24 -9.68
N LEU A 34 -15.32 -4.29 -8.72
CA LEU A 34 -14.61 -3.09 -8.24
C LEU A 34 -13.78 -2.44 -9.35
N GLN A 35 -13.14 -3.22 -10.20
CA GLN A 35 -12.42 -2.70 -11.37
C GLN A 35 -13.37 -2.02 -12.36
N GLY A 36 -14.52 -2.61 -12.65
CA GLY A 36 -15.55 -2.00 -13.46
C GLY A 36 -16.08 -0.68 -12.90
N ILE A 37 -16.29 -0.62 -11.57
CA ILE A 37 -16.70 0.61 -10.86
C ILE A 37 -15.61 1.70 -10.97
N ARG A 38 -14.33 1.31 -10.88
CA ARG A 38 -13.19 2.23 -11.04
C ARG A 38 -13.12 2.84 -12.43
N GLU A 39 -13.44 2.06 -13.47
CA GLU A 39 -13.43 2.54 -14.86
C GLU A 39 -14.62 3.46 -15.16
N ASN A 40 -15.84 3.05 -14.79
CA ASN A 40 -17.03 3.84 -15.01
C ASN A 40 -18.16 3.46 -14.03
N GLU A 41 -18.30 4.27 -12.99
CA GLU A 41 -19.31 4.06 -11.94
C GLU A 41 -20.75 4.14 -12.46
N VAL A 42 -21.03 5.10 -13.36
CA VAL A 42 -22.38 5.32 -13.91
C VAL A 42 -22.81 4.12 -14.75
N ARG A 43 -21.89 3.56 -15.55
CA ARG A 43 -22.17 2.38 -16.36
C ARG A 43 -22.49 1.17 -15.49
N MET A 44 -21.72 0.95 -14.41
CA MET A 44 -21.97 -0.17 -13.50
C MET A 44 -23.30 -0.03 -12.75
N ALA A 45 -23.66 1.18 -12.35
CA ALA A 45 -24.97 1.46 -11.76
C ALA A 45 -26.12 1.21 -12.76
N ALA A 46 -25.97 1.62 -14.02
CA ALA A 46 -26.95 1.39 -15.07
C ALA A 46 -27.19 -0.09 -15.38
N ILE A 47 -26.18 -0.94 -15.23
CA ILE A 47 -26.29 -2.40 -15.38
C ILE A 47 -26.95 -3.07 -14.15
N GLY A 48 -27.21 -2.30 -13.06
CA GLY A 48 -27.92 -2.78 -11.87
C GLY A 48 -27.02 -3.24 -10.71
N PHE A 49 -25.69 -2.99 -10.77
CA PHE A 49 -24.82 -3.29 -9.65
C PHE A 49 -24.99 -2.28 -8.51
N PRO A 50 -25.14 -2.71 -7.24
CA PRO A 50 -25.23 -1.83 -6.07
C PRO A 50 -23.85 -1.26 -5.71
N VAL A 51 -23.40 -0.24 -6.46
CA VAL A 51 -22.06 0.36 -6.36
C VAL A 51 -21.68 0.74 -4.95
N PHE A 52 -22.62 1.37 -4.21
CA PHE A 52 -22.38 1.79 -2.83
C PHE A 52 -21.99 0.62 -1.91
N ARG A 53 -22.66 -0.53 -2.02
CA ARG A 53 -22.36 -1.71 -1.19
C ARG A 53 -20.97 -2.28 -1.48
N TYR A 54 -20.56 -2.29 -2.75
CA TYR A 54 -19.22 -2.75 -3.14
C TYR A 54 -18.12 -1.82 -2.62
N LYS A 55 -18.33 -0.50 -2.73
CA LYS A 55 -17.40 0.50 -2.17
C LYS A 55 -17.31 0.39 -0.65
N LEU A 56 -18.45 0.27 0.03
CA LEU A 56 -18.50 0.13 1.48
C LEU A 56 -17.76 -1.14 1.95
N ALA A 57 -18.01 -2.28 1.30
CA ALA A 57 -17.33 -3.53 1.62
C ALA A 57 -15.82 -3.44 1.39
N ALA A 58 -15.37 -2.82 0.29
CA ALA A 58 -13.96 -2.61 0.03
C ALA A 58 -13.30 -1.72 1.09
N PHE A 59 -13.98 -0.65 1.49
CA PHE A 59 -13.50 0.27 2.51
C PHE A 59 -13.40 -0.40 3.90
N THR A 60 -14.41 -1.17 4.29
CA THR A 60 -14.40 -1.89 5.58
C THR A 60 -13.30 -2.96 5.62
N LEU A 61 -13.09 -3.69 4.53
CA LEU A 61 -12.01 -4.68 4.43
C LEU A 61 -10.63 -4.01 4.51
N ALA A 62 -10.43 -2.90 3.80
CA ALA A 62 -9.18 -2.14 3.86
C ALA A 62 -8.92 -1.60 5.27
N GLY A 63 -9.96 -1.07 5.92
CA GLY A 63 -9.89 -0.60 7.31
C GLY A 63 -9.57 -1.70 8.31
N ALA A 64 -10.13 -2.90 8.13
CA ALA A 64 -9.84 -4.06 8.97
C ALA A 64 -8.36 -4.49 8.87
N ILE A 65 -7.81 -4.56 7.64
CA ILE A 65 -6.40 -4.90 7.41
C ILE A 65 -5.48 -3.82 7.98
N ALA A 66 -5.81 -2.55 7.78
CA ALA A 66 -5.07 -1.43 8.37
C ALA A 66 -5.10 -1.45 9.90
N GLY A 67 -6.25 -1.81 10.50
CA GLY A 67 -6.38 -1.98 11.95
C GLY A 67 -5.47 -3.08 12.51
N VAL A 68 -5.40 -4.22 11.83
CA VAL A 68 -4.46 -5.31 12.19
C VAL A 68 -3.01 -4.85 12.09
N ALA A 69 -2.66 -4.14 11.01
CA ALA A 69 -1.30 -3.60 10.83
C ALA A 69 -0.95 -2.58 11.92
N GLY A 70 -1.89 -1.69 12.29
CA GLY A 70 -1.73 -0.74 13.38
C GLY A 70 -1.56 -1.41 14.74
N ALA A 71 -2.31 -2.48 15.01
CA ALA A 71 -2.16 -3.25 16.24
C ALA A 71 -0.78 -3.95 16.35
N LEU A 72 -0.26 -4.46 15.23
CA LEU A 72 1.10 -5.02 15.17
C LEU A 72 2.15 -3.94 15.43
N LEU A 73 2.00 -2.76 14.82
CA LEU A 73 2.91 -1.64 15.03
C LEU A 73 2.91 -1.17 16.49
N ALA A 74 1.74 -1.06 17.11
CA ALA A 74 1.58 -0.70 18.52
C ALA A 74 2.26 -1.72 19.45
N ASN A 75 2.12 -3.00 19.14
CA ASN A 75 2.73 -4.07 19.94
C ASN A 75 4.27 -4.07 19.81
N GLN A 76 4.80 -3.78 18.63
CA GLN A 76 6.24 -3.67 18.39
C GLN A 76 6.85 -2.48 19.14
N GLY A 77 6.18 -1.31 19.11
CA GLY A 77 6.64 -0.10 19.76
C GLY A 77 6.46 -0.08 21.28
N GLY A 78 5.58 -0.96 21.82
CA GLY A 78 5.20 -0.95 23.25
C GLY A 78 4.50 0.34 23.70
N PHE A 79 4.27 1.28 22.80
CA PHE A 79 3.70 2.60 23.07
C PHE A 79 2.88 3.10 21.88
N VAL A 80 1.73 3.68 22.14
CA VAL A 80 0.87 4.31 21.13
C VAL A 80 0.81 5.80 21.40
N SER A 81 1.29 6.60 20.46
CA SER A 81 1.24 8.05 20.51
C SER A 81 0.14 8.61 19.60
N PRO A 82 -0.57 9.67 20.01
CA PRO A 82 -1.47 10.40 19.12
C PRO A 82 -0.79 10.91 17.83
N ALA A 83 0.51 11.10 17.85
CA ALA A 83 1.31 11.47 16.67
C ALA A 83 1.24 10.42 15.55
N MET A 84 0.98 9.13 15.86
CA MET A 84 0.79 8.08 14.86
C MET A 84 -0.51 8.23 14.06
N LEU A 85 -1.45 9.04 14.57
CA LEU A 85 -2.73 9.33 13.89
C LEU A 85 -2.68 10.61 13.05
N GLN A 86 -1.51 11.23 12.92
CA GLN A 86 -1.36 12.45 12.13
C GLN A 86 -1.58 12.16 10.64
N TRP A 87 -2.13 13.15 9.94
CA TRP A 87 -2.36 13.08 8.51
C TRP A 87 -1.08 12.81 7.69
N SER A 88 0.09 13.23 8.21
CA SER A 88 1.40 12.98 7.59
C SER A 88 1.71 11.48 7.41
N GLN A 89 1.28 10.64 8.35
CA GLN A 89 1.42 9.18 8.22
C GLN A 89 0.60 8.63 7.06
N SER A 90 -0.63 9.11 6.90
CA SER A 90 -1.46 8.74 5.74
C SER A 90 -0.84 9.22 4.43
N GLY A 91 -0.22 10.41 4.44
CA GLY A 91 0.52 10.94 3.31
C GLY A 91 1.71 10.05 2.92
N MET A 92 2.51 9.58 3.88
CA MET A 92 3.61 8.65 3.62
C MET A 92 3.13 7.34 2.97
N LEU A 93 2.04 6.75 3.48
CA LEU A 93 1.46 5.53 2.90
C LEU A 93 0.97 5.76 1.46
N LEU A 94 0.33 6.91 1.20
CA LEU A 94 -0.10 7.28 -0.13
C LEU A 94 1.09 7.36 -1.11
N VAL A 95 2.17 7.97 -0.65
CA VAL A 95 3.42 8.08 -1.41
C VAL A 95 3.99 6.71 -1.74
N MET A 96 4.05 5.78 -0.79
CA MET A 96 4.51 4.41 -1.04
C MET A 96 3.68 3.72 -2.12
N VAL A 97 2.36 3.91 -2.11
CA VAL A 97 1.46 3.31 -3.11
C VAL A 97 1.66 3.93 -4.50
N ILE A 98 1.82 5.26 -4.58
CA ILE A 98 2.07 5.95 -5.85
C ILE A 98 3.43 5.54 -6.43
N LEU A 99 4.47 5.47 -5.60
CA LEU A 99 5.81 5.03 -6.00
C LEU A 99 5.80 3.62 -6.60
N GLY A 100 5.04 2.71 -5.99
CA GLY A 100 4.91 1.33 -6.46
C GLY A 100 4.10 1.17 -7.75
N GLY A 101 3.17 2.09 -7.99
CA GLY A 101 2.24 2.07 -9.12
C GLY A 101 0.84 1.62 -8.73
N VAL A 102 -0.12 2.53 -8.92
CA VAL A 102 -1.54 2.30 -8.61
C VAL A 102 -2.13 1.27 -9.57
N GLY A 103 -2.69 0.20 -9.03
CA GLY A 103 -3.42 -0.82 -9.81
C GLY A 103 -2.76 -2.19 -9.87
N HIS A 104 -1.58 -2.37 -9.28
CA HIS A 104 -0.92 -3.66 -9.17
C HIS A 104 -0.72 -4.03 -7.70
N LEU A 105 -1.11 -5.24 -7.32
CA LEU A 105 -0.96 -5.73 -5.94
C LEU A 105 0.51 -5.73 -5.50
N PHE A 106 1.41 -6.20 -6.38
CA PHE A 106 2.86 -6.18 -6.14
C PHE A 106 3.46 -4.77 -6.18
N GLY A 107 2.76 -3.79 -6.80
CA GLY A 107 3.18 -2.40 -6.83
C GLY A 107 3.30 -1.81 -5.43
N GLY A 108 2.29 -2.00 -4.58
CA GLY A 108 2.32 -1.52 -3.19
C GLY A 108 3.49 -2.10 -2.39
N LEU A 109 3.78 -3.40 -2.57
CA LEU A 109 4.91 -4.06 -1.90
C LEU A 109 6.26 -3.52 -2.41
N ALA A 110 6.41 -3.42 -3.73
CA ALA A 110 7.63 -2.86 -4.34
C ALA A 110 7.83 -1.38 -3.97
N GLY A 111 6.73 -0.60 -3.92
CA GLY A 111 6.77 0.81 -3.51
C GLY A 111 7.17 0.98 -2.05
N ALA A 112 6.63 0.18 -1.15
CA ALA A 112 7.02 0.19 0.26
C ALA A 112 8.50 -0.20 0.44
N ALA A 113 8.97 -1.25 -0.24
CA ALA A 113 10.37 -1.66 -0.20
C ALA A 113 11.30 -0.57 -0.75
N ALA A 114 10.96 0.02 -1.89
CA ALA A 114 11.74 1.10 -2.49
C ALA A 114 11.76 2.35 -1.59
N PHE A 115 10.62 2.70 -0.99
CA PHE A 115 10.52 3.83 -0.06
C PHE A 115 11.43 3.62 1.15
N LEU A 116 11.37 2.46 1.80
CA LEU A 116 12.19 2.15 2.97
C LEU A 116 13.69 2.16 2.63
N LEU A 117 14.09 1.64 1.47
CA LEU A 117 15.48 1.69 1.02
C LEU A 117 15.96 3.14 0.80
N VAL A 118 15.13 3.98 0.15
CA VAL A 118 15.45 5.39 -0.07
C VAL A 118 15.53 6.14 1.26
N GLU A 119 14.59 5.90 2.17
CA GLU A 119 14.57 6.49 3.51
C GLU A 119 15.84 6.14 4.29
N GLU A 120 16.21 4.86 4.36
CA GLU A 120 17.40 4.37 5.07
C GLU A 120 18.68 5.04 4.53
N VAL A 121 18.81 5.13 3.21
CA VAL A 121 19.96 5.77 2.56
C VAL A 121 19.99 7.28 2.85
N LEU A 122 18.85 7.98 2.73
CA LEU A 122 18.81 9.42 2.93
C LEU A 122 19.03 9.82 4.40
N VAL A 123 18.48 9.07 5.34
CA VAL A 123 18.68 9.31 6.79
C VAL A 123 20.16 9.20 7.16
N GLY A 124 20.90 8.30 6.50
CA GLY A 124 22.35 8.15 6.71
C GLY A 124 23.20 9.33 6.18
N TYR A 125 22.69 10.11 5.22
CA TYR A 125 23.47 11.17 4.57
C TYR A 125 23.07 12.59 4.98
N THR A 126 21.80 12.86 5.37
CA THR A 126 21.31 14.23 5.60
C THR A 126 20.26 14.32 6.68
N VAL A 127 20.36 15.38 7.50
CA VAL A 127 19.32 15.76 8.48
C VAL A 127 18.02 16.18 7.77
N TYR A 128 18.12 16.70 6.55
CA TYR A 128 16.98 17.13 5.72
C TYR A 128 16.49 16.03 4.75
N TRP A 129 16.51 14.78 5.19
CA TRP A 129 16.10 13.63 4.38
C TRP A 129 14.71 13.76 3.75
N GLN A 130 13.78 14.50 4.37
CA GLN A 130 12.43 14.76 3.85
C GLN A 130 12.45 15.55 2.52
N PHE A 131 13.37 16.51 2.36
CA PHE A 131 13.55 17.23 1.10
C PHE A 131 14.09 16.31 -0.01
N GLY A 132 15.05 15.48 0.33
CA GLY A 132 15.59 14.47 -0.58
C GLY A 132 14.52 13.49 -1.04
N LEU A 133 13.69 13.04 -0.11
CA LEU A 133 12.57 12.14 -0.38
C LEU A 133 11.52 12.80 -1.30
N GLY A 134 11.19 14.08 -1.06
CA GLY A 134 10.32 14.86 -1.93
C GLY A 134 10.86 15.00 -3.36
N ALA A 135 12.15 15.25 -3.51
CA ALA A 135 12.81 15.34 -4.81
C ALA A 135 12.82 13.99 -5.56
N VAL A 136 13.10 12.90 -4.86
CA VAL A 136 13.05 11.54 -5.44
C VAL A 136 11.63 11.20 -5.89
N LEU A 137 10.63 11.54 -5.08
CA LEU A 137 9.23 11.36 -5.44
C LEU A 137 8.83 12.13 -6.68
N LEU A 138 9.20 13.41 -6.73
CA LEU A 138 8.94 14.25 -7.90
C LEU A 138 9.58 13.66 -9.15
N ALA A 139 10.84 13.22 -9.04
CA ALA A 139 11.53 12.56 -10.13
C ALA A 139 10.83 11.28 -10.59
N VAL A 140 10.39 10.43 -9.66
CA VAL A 140 9.68 9.17 -10.00
C VAL A 140 8.33 9.45 -10.64
N VAL A 141 7.56 10.41 -10.13
CA VAL A 141 6.25 10.76 -10.72
C VAL A 141 6.41 11.35 -12.13
N LEU A 142 7.44 12.15 -12.37
CA LEU A 142 7.71 12.75 -13.70
C LEU A 142 8.26 11.73 -14.70
N LEU A 143 9.15 10.82 -14.25
CA LEU A 143 9.83 9.85 -15.13
C LEU A 143 9.03 8.56 -15.32
N ALA A 144 8.22 8.17 -14.33
CA ALA A 144 7.45 6.94 -14.31
C ALA A 144 5.99 7.18 -13.90
N PRO A 145 5.17 7.84 -14.74
CA PRO A 145 3.78 8.17 -14.41
C PRO A 145 2.89 6.95 -14.11
N SER A 146 3.35 5.75 -14.48
CA SER A 146 2.67 4.48 -14.17
C SER A 146 3.31 3.70 -13.01
N GLY A 147 4.26 4.30 -12.26
CA GLY A 147 4.98 3.68 -11.15
C GLY A 147 6.13 2.75 -11.57
N LEU A 148 6.95 2.36 -10.60
CA LEU A 148 8.12 1.51 -10.81
C LEU A 148 7.82 0.17 -11.49
N MET A 149 6.64 -0.39 -11.23
CA MET A 149 6.22 -1.68 -11.80
C MET A 149 6.01 -1.63 -13.31
N SER A 150 5.65 -0.48 -13.87
CA SER A 150 5.50 -0.31 -15.32
C SER A 150 6.84 -0.30 -16.05
N LEU A 151 7.88 0.24 -15.41
CA LEU A 151 9.26 0.22 -15.93
C LEU A 151 9.83 -1.20 -15.95
N ALA A 152 9.56 -1.99 -14.91
CA ALA A 152 9.97 -3.39 -14.85
C ALA A 152 9.31 -4.22 -15.97
N ARG A 153 8.02 -3.97 -16.25
CA ARG A 153 7.30 -4.69 -17.31
C ARG A 153 7.74 -4.29 -18.73
N ARG A 154 8.13 -3.04 -18.95
CA ARG A 154 8.67 -2.62 -20.25
C ARG A 154 10.02 -3.27 -20.56
N ARG A 155 10.86 -3.52 -19.52
CA ARG A 155 12.13 -4.24 -19.69
C ARG A 155 11.96 -5.75 -19.92
N ALA A 156 10.90 -6.35 -19.42
CA ALA A 156 10.61 -7.78 -19.61
C ALA A 156 9.94 -8.10 -20.96
N ALA A 157 9.50 -7.08 -21.70
CA ALA A 157 8.83 -7.21 -22.98
C ALA A 157 9.74 -6.85 -24.18
N GLN A 158 11.00 -6.50 -23.94
CA GLN A 158 12.08 -6.37 -24.93
C GLN A 158 13.01 -7.58 -24.86
#